data_c6dd85aecabc79351d7f80ab5fb3e130
#
_entry.id   c6dd85aecabc79351d7f80ab5fb3e130
#
_cell.length_a   1.000
_cell.length_b   1.000
_cell.length_c   1.000
_cell.angle_alpha   90.00
_cell.angle_beta   90.00
_cell.angle_gamma   90.00
#
_symmetry.space_group_name_H-M   'P 1'
#
loop_
_entity.id
_entity.type
_entity.pdbx_description
1 polymer ?
#
loop_
_entity_poly.entity_id
_entity_poly.type
_entity_poly.pdbx_seq_one_letter_code
_entity_poly.pdbx_strand_id
1 'polypeptide(L)'
;MKKLFIILAAAALNCGVANAQLDGLLNKAKSVASNNSTLSSAIATISSKLVPNEKQIIGTWVYQEPAIMLTSNSSLKQLASSAATKSLEQKLQSYLSQVGLKKGKGCITFNEDKSFSVKYGTKPVKKGTYALKNQKVVLTFTGKTKPCNVTPQLDNGSLVIVMDATKFKEFMQNIGAQVSQLSTVVAAMKQMDGMKIGVRLTKQ
;
A
#
# COMPACT_ATOMS: atom_id res chain seq x y z
N MET A 1 67.65 -8.90 -6.92
CA MET A 1 67.48 -7.64 -6.19
C MET A 1 66.52 -6.77 -7.00
N LYS A 2 65.22 -6.94 -6.81
CA LYS A 2 64.22 -6.13 -7.49
C LYS A 2 63.36 -5.45 -6.45
N LYS A 3 63.45 -4.14 -6.42
CA LYS A 3 62.71 -3.28 -5.49
C LYS A 3 61.26 -3.21 -5.91
N LEU A 4 60.36 -3.64 -5.01
CA LEU A 4 58.93 -3.55 -5.18
C LEU A 4 58.47 -2.16 -4.70
N PHE A 5 58.02 -1.31 -5.61
CA PHE A 5 57.39 -0.04 -5.27
C PHE A 5 55.93 -0.29 -4.94
N ILE A 6 55.55 -0.10 -3.69
CA ILE A 6 54.16 -0.06 -3.26
C ILE A 6 53.67 1.37 -3.49
N ILE A 7 52.84 1.55 -4.51
CA ILE A 7 52.09 2.79 -4.73
C ILE A 7 50.86 2.73 -3.85
N LEU A 8 50.87 3.53 -2.77
CA LEU A 8 49.71 3.75 -1.94
C LEU A 8 48.78 4.76 -2.66
N ALA A 9 47.80 4.27 -3.40
CA ALA A 9 46.79 5.14 -3.96
C ALA A 9 45.77 5.49 -2.87
N ALA A 10 45.83 6.73 -2.40
CA ALA A 10 44.79 7.32 -1.57
C ALA A 10 43.49 7.42 -2.38
N ALA A 11 42.57 6.51 -2.10
CA ALA A 11 41.22 6.64 -2.60
C ALA A 11 40.50 7.74 -1.83
N ALA A 12 40.48 8.95 -2.40
CA ALA A 12 39.57 9.98 -1.94
C ALA A 12 38.13 9.48 -2.16
N LEU A 13 37.42 9.23 -1.07
CA LEU A 13 36.00 8.93 -1.08
C LEU A 13 35.26 10.16 -1.59
N ASN A 14 34.91 10.14 -2.87
CA ASN A 14 33.92 11.04 -3.43
C ASN A 14 32.52 10.60 -2.97
N CYS A 15 32.09 11.12 -1.82
CA CYS A 15 30.76 10.89 -1.26
C CYS A 15 29.64 11.62 -2.03
N GLY A 16 29.98 12.29 -3.15
CA GLY A 16 29.02 13.09 -3.95
C GLY A 16 28.31 12.35 -5.07
N VAL A 17 28.79 11.18 -5.51
CA VAL A 17 28.26 10.51 -6.72
C VAL A 17 27.10 9.58 -6.40
N ALA A 18 26.98 9.10 -5.17
CA ALA A 18 25.89 8.19 -4.76
C ALA A 18 24.52 8.89 -4.71
N ASN A 19 24.50 10.18 -4.38
CA ASN A 19 23.24 10.93 -4.31
C ASN A 19 22.71 11.30 -5.69
N ALA A 20 23.58 11.64 -6.65
CA ALA A 20 23.16 11.97 -8.01
C ALA A 20 22.58 10.78 -8.77
N GLN A 21 23.07 9.56 -8.50
CA GLN A 21 22.50 8.34 -9.10
C GLN A 21 21.15 7.97 -8.47
N LEU A 22 20.95 8.23 -7.19
CA LEU A 22 19.69 7.98 -6.50
C LEU A 22 18.61 8.96 -6.97
N ASP A 23 18.97 10.24 -7.12
CA ASP A 23 18.07 11.28 -7.65
C ASP A 23 17.73 11.04 -9.14
N GLY A 24 18.66 10.56 -9.93
CA GLY A 24 18.43 10.17 -11.31
C GLY A 24 17.48 8.96 -11.44
N LEU A 25 17.56 7.99 -10.53
CA LEU A 25 16.65 6.85 -10.46
C LEU A 25 15.25 7.27 -9.95
N LEU A 26 15.19 8.16 -8.97
CA LEU A 26 13.93 8.73 -8.46
C LEU A 26 13.22 9.58 -9.53
N ASN A 27 13.96 10.40 -10.26
CA ASN A 27 13.41 11.20 -11.35
C ASN A 27 12.99 10.34 -12.55
N LYS A 28 13.74 9.29 -12.87
CA LYS A 28 13.37 8.32 -13.90
C LYS A 28 12.16 7.49 -13.50
N ALA A 29 12.02 7.13 -12.22
CA ALA A 29 10.82 6.51 -11.69
C ALA A 29 9.62 7.46 -11.75
N LYS A 30 9.80 8.75 -11.47
CA LYS A 30 8.74 9.78 -11.61
C LYS A 30 8.35 10.01 -13.07
N SER A 31 9.29 10.02 -14.02
CA SER A 31 9.00 10.23 -15.46
C SER A 31 8.34 9.00 -16.10
N VAL A 32 8.67 7.80 -15.67
CA VAL A 32 7.98 6.57 -16.09
C VAL A 32 6.57 6.50 -15.50
N ALA A 33 6.38 7.04 -14.28
CA ALA A 33 5.07 7.16 -13.66
C ALA A 33 4.15 8.16 -14.38
N SER A 34 4.72 9.18 -15.03
CA SER A 34 3.95 10.20 -15.76
C SER A 34 3.40 9.73 -17.11
N ASN A 35 4.01 8.72 -17.75
CA ASN A 35 3.65 8.29 -19.10
C ASN A 35 2.85 7.00 -19.20
N ASN A 36 2.60 6.31 -18.09
CA ASN A 36 1.73 5.12 -18.04
C ASN A 36 0.82 5.19 -16.80
N SER A 37 -0.22 5.96 -16.92
CA SER A 37 -1.09 6.45 -15.83
C SER A 37 -1.98 5.41 -15.15
N THR A 38 -1.73 4.11 -15.25
CA THR A 38 -2.60 3.10 -14.65
C THR A 38 -1.93 2.07 -13.74
N LEU A 39 -0.61 1.95 -13.74
CA LEU A 39 0.05 0.84 -13.05
C LEU A 39 1.18 1.22 -12.07
N SER A 40 1.65 2.46 -12.08
CA SER A 40 2.79 2.86 -11.25
C SER A 40 2.41 3.52 -9.91
N SER A 41 1.13 3.82 -9.72
CA SER A 41 0.62 4.37 -8.46
C SER A 41 0.43 3.31 -7.38
N ALA A 42 0.29 2.04 -7.75
CA ALA A 42 -0.01 0.98 -6.81
C ALA A 42 1.19 0.53 -5.97
N ILE A 43 2.41 0.77 -6.45
CA ILE A 43 3.62 0.50 -5.66
C ILE A 43 4.02 1.77 -4.93
N ALA A 44 3.43 2.01 -3.78
CA ALA A 44 3.88 3.07 -2.88
C ALA A 44 5.28 2.72 -2.35
N THR A 45 6.31 3.28 -2.98
CA THR A 45 7.68 3.18 -2.48
C THR A 45 7.75 3.93 -1.16
N ILE A 46 8.12 3.23 -0.11
CA ILE A 46 8.11 3.69 1.29
C ILE A 46 9.28 4.64 1.54
N SER A 47 9.32 5.81 0.95
CA SER A 47 10.41 6.76 1.21
C SER A 47 10.05 7.91 2.15
N SER A 48 8.78 8.12 2.50
CA SER A 48 8.41 9.12 3.52
C SER A 48 7.05 8.76 4.14
N LYS A 49 7.09 7.86 5.12
CA LYS A 49 5.90 7.37 5.80
C LYS A 49 5.45 8.37 6.84
N LEU A 50 4.47 9.16 6.51
CA LEU A 50 3.68 9.82 7.53
C LEU A 50 2.58 8.87 7.98
N VAL A 51 2.77 8.24 9.14
CA VAL A 51 1.66 7.59 9.83
C VAL A 51 0.70 8.69 10.25
N PRO A 52 -0.55 8.69 9.77
CA PRO A 52 -1.49 9.74 10.11
C PRO A 52 -1.82 9.70 11.59
N ASN A 53 -2.00 10.88 12.17
CA ASN A 53 -2.66 11.00 13.46
C ASN A 53 -4.19 10.92 13.29
N GLU A 54 -4.92 10.87 14.40
CA GLU A 54 -6.38 10.73 14.38
C GLU A 54 -7.08 11.84 13.59
N LYS A 55 -6.68 13.10 13.76
CA LYS A 55 -7.28 14.24 13.06
C LYS A 55 -7.10 14.14 11.54
N GLN A 56 -5.98 13.58 11.10
CA GLN A 56 -5.67 13.44 9.68
C GLN A 56 -6.50 12.36 8.99
N ILE A 57 -6.91 11.29 9.70
CA ILE A 57 -7.73 10.23 9.11
C ILE A 57 -9.23 10.58 9.10
N ILE A 58 -9.69 11.52 9.95
CA ILE A 58 -11.09 11.94 9.98
C ILE A 58 -11.53 12.50 8.63
N GLY A 59 -12.72 12.08 8.18
CA GLY A 59 -13.35 12.49 6.94
C GLY A 59 -13.72 11.32 6.04
N THR A 60 -14.24 11.62 4.87
CA THR A 60 -14.64 10.64 3.85
C THR A 60 -13.51 10.45 2.85
N TRP A 61 -13.13 9.19 2.64
CA TRP A 61 -12.05 8.77 1.77
C TRP A 61 -12.57 7.88 0.66
N VAL A 62 -12.41 8.30 -0.58
CA VAL A 62 -12.98 7.66 -1.77
C VAL A 62 -11.93 6.78 -2.44
N TYR A 63 -12.30 5.54 -2.74
CA TYR A 63 -11.46 4.57 -3.41
C TYR A 63 -10.99 5.04 -4.79
N GLN A 64 -9.70 4.90 -5.04
CA GLN A 64 -9.08 5.21 -6.32
C GLN A 64 -8.55 3.95 -7.02
N GLU A 65 -7.72 3.20 -6.33
CA GLU A 65 -6.98 2.07 -6.90
C GLU A 65 -6.52 1.08 -5.82
N PRO A 66 -6.17 -0.16 -6.18
CA PRO A 66 -5.49 -1.06 -5.24
C PRO A 66 -4.14 -0.50 -4.84
N ALA A 67 -3.64 -0.92 -3.68
CA ALA A 67 -2.31 -0.60 -3.20
C ALA A 67 -1.56 -1.87 -2.83
N ILE A 68 -0.30 -1.95 -3.24
CA ILE A 68 0.64 -2.99 -2.85
C ILE A 68 1.82 -2.31 -2.17
N MET A 69 2.19 -2.80 -1.00
CA MET A 69 3.31 -2.28 -0.22
C MET A 69 4.29 -3.40 0.07
N LEU A 70 5.58 -3.12 -0.12
CA LEU A 70 6.67 -4.01 0.22
C LEU A 70 7.39 -3.45 1.44
N THR A 71 7.58 -4.25 2.48
CA THR A 71 8.18 -3.80 3.75
C THR A 71 9.66 -4.12 3.88
N SER A 72 10.26 -4.88 2.96
CA SER A 72 11.68 -5.22 2.97
C SER A 72 12.43 -4.61 1.79
N ASN A 73 13.63 -4.06 2.05
CA ASN A 73 14.48 -3.45 1.00
C ASN A 73 15.02 -4.45 -0.02
N SER A 74 15.20 -5.71 0.36
CA SER A 74 15.62 -6.78 -0.54
C SER A 74 14.52 -7.19 -1.53
N SER A 75 13.28 -7.20 -1.08
CA SER A 75 12.11 -7.50 -1.91
C SER A 75 11.77 -6.36 -2.87
N LEU A 76 12.07 -5.10 -2.51
CA LEU A 76 11.77 -3.92 -3.33
C LEU A 76 12.48 -3.93 -4.68
N LYS A 77 13.78 -4.29 -4.71
CA LYS A 77 14.58 -4.28 -5.95
C LYS A 77 14.17 -5.39 -6.90
N GLN A 78 13.78 -6.54 -6.38
CA GLN A 78 13.46 -7.72 -7.17
C GLN A 78 12.00 -7.75 -7.66
N LEU A 79 11.09 -7.19 -6.88
CA LEU A 79 9.64 -7.20 -7.15
C LEU A 79 9.15 -5.98 -7.92
N ALA A 80 9.75 -4.80 -7.71
CA ALA A 80 9.32 -3.57 -8.40
C ALA A 80 9.46 -3.65 -9.94
N SER A 81 10.32 -4.54 -10.44
CA SER A 81 10.55 -4.78 -11.87
C SER A 81 9.90 -6.08 -12.39
N SER A 82 9.27 -6.88 -11.53
CA SER A 82 8.82 -8.22 -11.91
C SER A 82 7.45 -8.21 -12.57
N ALA A 83 7.30 -9.00 -13.64
CA ALA A 83 6.01 -9.30 -14.26
C ALA A 83 5.00 -9.87 -13.27
N ALA A 84 5.47 -10.51 -12.19
CA ALA A 84 4.66 -11.07 -11.13
C ALA A 84 3.90 -10.00 -10.34
N THR A 85 4.54 -8.87 -10.04
CA THR A 85 3.87 -7.76 -9.32
C THR A 85 2.77 -7.13 -10.16
N LYS A 86 3.02 -6.89 -11.45
CA LYS A 86 1.99 -6.39 -12.38
C LYS A 86 0.81 -7.35 -12.49
N SER A 87 1.09 -8.64 -12.60
CA SER A 87 0.04 -9.68 -12.65
C SER A 87 -0.80 -9.69 -11.37
N LEU A 88 -0.16 -9.55 -10.19
CA LEU A 88 -0.85 -9.50 -8.91
C LEU A 88 -1.72 -8.27 -8.79
N GLU A 89 -1.22 -7.12 -9.20
CA GLU A 89 -1.95 -5.85 -9.22
C GLU A 89 -3.19 -5.93 -10.12
N GLN A 90 -3.04 -6.44 -11.34
CA GLN A 90 -4.16 -6.65 -12.27
C GLN A 90 -5.21 -7.60 -11.70
N LYS A 91 -4.79 -8.70 -11.06
CA LYS A 91 -5.71 -9.63 -10.40
C LYS A 91 -6.44 -8.97 -9.24
N LEU A 92 -5.73 -8.18 -8.42
CA LEU A 92 -6.33 -7.44 -7.31
C LEU A 92 -7.33 -6.38 -7.82
N GLN A 93 -6.95 -5.61 -8.86
CA GLN A 93 -7.84 -4.63 -9.49
C GLN A 93 -9.09 -5.29 -10.08
N SER A 94 -8.92 -6.41 -10.79
CA SER A 94 -10.03 -7.18 -11.36
C SER A 94 -10.97 -7.67 -10.26
N TYR A 95 -10.44 -8.26 -9.21
CA TYR A 95 -11.21 -8.70 -8.06
C TYR A 95 -12.00 -7.55 -7.42
N LEU A 96 -11.34 -6.43 -7.11
CA LEU A 96 -11.98 -5.28 -6.48
C LEU A 96 -13.11 -4.72 -7.35
N SER A 97 -12.90 -4.67 -8.67
CA SER A 97 -13.92 -4.23 -9.63
C SER A 97 -15.13 -5.18 -9.67
N GLN A 98 -14.90 -6.48 -9.61
CA GLN A 98 -15.97 -7.51 -9.61
C GLN A 98 -16.81 -7.44 -8.33
N VAL A 99 -16.22 -7.18 -7.18
CA VAL A 99 -16.97 -7.00 -5.93
C VAL A 99 -17.64 -5.64 -5.83
N GLY A 100 -17.49 -4.76 -6.82
CA GLY A 100 -18.13 -3.46 -6.90
C GLY A 100 -17.30 -2.29 -6.35
N LEU A 101 -16.06 -2.53 -5.98
CA LEU A 101 -15.13 -1.48 -5.56
C LEU A 101 -14.39 -0.92 -6.78
N LYS A 102 -15.03 0.04 -7.45
CA LYS A 102 -14.52 0.75 -8.62
C LYS A 102 -14.07 2.15 -8.24
N LYS A 103 -13.15 2.74 -8.99
CA LYS A 103 -12.69 4.12 -8.79
C LYS A 103 -13.86 5.09 -8.62
N GLY A 104 -13.85 5.86 -7.54
CA GLY A 104 -14.91 6.81 -7.21
C GLY A 104 -16.23 6.19 -6.70
N LYS A 105 -16.34 4.86 -6.58
CA LYS A 105 -17.60 4.16 -6.23
C LYS A 105 -17.60 3.48 -4.86
N GLY A 106 -16.53 3.63 -4.09
CA GLY A 106 -16.45 3.12 -2.74
C GLY A 106 -15.82 4.14 -1.83
N CYS A 107 -16.27 4.21 -0.57
CA CYS A 107 -15.69 5.11 0.40
C CYS A 107 -15.65 4.49 1.79
N ILE A 108 -14.71 4.96 2.60
CA ILE A 108 -14.67 4.79 4.03
C ILE A 108 -14.73 6.17 4.68
N THR A 109 -15.58 6.31 5.69
CA THR A 109 -15.70 7.55 6.47
C THR A 109 -15.26 7.27 7.90
N PHE A 110 -14.38 8.09 8.41
CA PHE A 110 -13.96 8.10 9.83
C PHE A 110 -14.50 9.34 10.50
N ASN A 111 -15.28 9.18 11.57
CA ASN A 111 -15.89 10.27 12.29
C ASN A 111 -15.10 10.61 13.56
N GLU A 112 -15.32 11.81 14.12
CA GLU A 112 -14.69 12.29 15.34
C GLU A 112 -15.07 11.46 16.57
N ASP A 113 -16.29 10.90 16.60
CA ASP A 113 -16.81 10.04 17.65
C ASP A 113 -16.21 8.61 17.65
N LYS A 114 -15.15 8.39 16.85
CA LYS A 114 -14.51 7.08 16.66
C LYS A 114 -15.40 6.05 15.94
N SER A 115 -16.52 6.43 15.38
CA SER A 115 -17.26 5.56 14.49
C SER A 115 -16.65 5.59 13.08
N PHE A 116 -16.84 4.52 12.31
CA PHE A 116 -16.54 4.49 10.89
C PHE A 116 -17.66 3.82 10.09
N SER A 117 -17.69 4.12 8.81
CA SER A 117 -18.57 3.43 7.88
C SER A 117 -17.84 3.11 6.57
N VAL A 118 -18.22 1.99 5.95
CA VAL A 118 -17.73 1.58 4.62
C VAL A 118 -18.92 1.42 3.71
N LYS A 119 -18.89 2.10 2.55
CA LYS A 119 -19.90 1.98 1.49
C LYS A 119 -19.19 1.62 0.18
N TYR A 120 -19.69 0.64 -0.55
CA TYR A 120 -19.20 0.31 -1.89
C TYR A 120 -20.29 -0.39 -2.71
N GLY A 121 -20.33 -0.09 -4.00
CA GLY A 121 -21.34 -0.62 -4.90
C GLY A 121 -22.77 -0.40 -4.37
N THR A 122 -23.62 -1.39 -4.53
CA THR A 122 -25.01 -1.42 -4.03
C THR A 122 -25.16 -2.12 -2.68
N LYS A 123 -24.05 -2.49 -2.04
CA LYS A 123 -24.06 -3.22 -0.77
C LYS A 123 -24.51 -2.34 0.39
N PRO A 124 -25.16 -2.91 1.42
CA PRO A 124 -25.49 -2.19 2.63
C PRO A 124 -24.25 -1.60 3.28
N VAL A 125 -24.37 -0.38 3.80
CA VAL A 125 -23.30 0.30 4.54
C VAL A 125 -22.91 -0.55 5.76
N LYS A 126 -21.61 -0.82 5.89
CA LYS A 126 -21.04 -1.47 7.08
C LYS A 126 -20.50 -0.40 8.01
N LYS A 127 -20.79 -0.53 9.29
CA LYS A 127 -20.43 0.41 10.33
C LYS A 127 -19.62 -0.27 11.42
N GLY A 128 -18.96 0.52 12.25
CA GLY A 128 -18.21 0.04 13.40
C GLY A 128 -17.53 1.18 14.13
N THR A 129 -16.60 0.84 15.01
CA THR A 129 -15.74 1.78 15.72
C THR A 129 -14.29 1.58 15.35
N TYR A 130 -13.49 2.64 15.42
CA TYR A 130 -12.06 2.56 15.17
C TYR A 130 -11.25 3.15 16.32
N ALA A 131 -10.01 2.67 16.43
CA ALA A 131 -9.02 3.25 17.33
C ALA A 131 -7.66 3.29 16.62
N LEU A 132 -6.88 4.34 16.86
CA LEU A 132 -5.49 4.41 16.41
C LEU A 132 -4.59 3.91 17.54
N LYS A 133 -3.94 2.75 17.35
CA LYS A 133 -3.05 2.12 18.34
C LYS A 133 -1.78 1.62 17.65
N ASN A 134 -0.61 1.95 18.20
CA ASN A 134 0.69 1.46 17.70
C ASN A 134 0.84 1.64 16.18
N GLN A 135 0.53 2.83 15.67
CA GLN A 135 0.61 3.17 14.24
C GLN A 135 -0.32 2.34 13.33
N LYS A 136 -1.33 1.70 13.90
CA LYS A 136 -2.37 0.94 13.18
C LYS A 136 -3.74 1.50 13.49
N VAL A 137 -4.62 1.45 12.51
CA VAL A 137 -6.05 1.63 12.74
C VAL A 137 -6.67 0.27 13.02
N VAL A 138 -7.28 0.16 14.18
CA VAL A 138 -8.01 -1.04 14.63
C VAL A 138 -9.48 -0.83 14.33
N LEU A 139 -10.03 -1.56 13.36
CA LEU A 139 -11.43 -1.48 12.94
C LEU A 139 -12.23 -2.59 13.60
N THR A 140 -13.27 -2.24 14.37
CA THR A 140 -14.22 -3.20 14.96
C THR A 140 -15.57 -3.02 14.30
N PHE A 141 -15.93 -3.94 13.40
CA PHE A 141 -17.23 -3.91 12.71
C PHE A 141 -18.36 -4.29 13.66
N THR A 142 -19.50 -3.60 13.54
CA THR A 142 -20.70 -3.92 14.31
C THR A 142 -21.12 -5.38 14.11
N GLY A 143 -21.35 -6.10 15.21
CA GLY A 143 -21.68 -7.53 15.18
C GLY A 143 -20.49 -8.47 14.94
N LYS A 144 -19.25 -7.97 14.97
CA LYS A 144 -18.02 -8.79 14.88
C LYS A 144 -17.20 -8.66 16.15
N THR A 145 -16.70 -9.79 16.64
CA THR A 145 -15.85 -9.84 17.84
C THR A 145 -14.37 -9.63 17.55
N LYS A 146 -13.92 -9.97 16.33
CA LYS A 146 -12.51 -9.84 15.93
C LYS A 146 -12.25 -8.51 15.24
N PRO A 147 -11.35 -7.68 15.78
CA PRO A 147 -10.95 -6.44 15.14
C PRO A 147 -10.07 -6.71 13.90
N CYS A 148 -10.14 -5.82 12.92
CA CYS A 148 -9.28 -5.81 11.76
C CYS A 148 -8.22 -4.72 11.91
N ASN A 149 -6.95 -5.11 12.01
CA ASN A 149 -5.83 -4.18 12.11
C ASN A 149 -5.33 -3.81 10.71
N VAL A 150 -5.36 -2.52 10.39
CA VAL A 150 -4.88 -1.99 9.13
C VAL A 150 -3.74 -0.99 9.38
N THR A 151 -2.82 -0.88 8.43
CA THR A 151 -1.72 0.09 8.48
C THR A 151 -2.08 1.27 7.60
N PRO A 152 -2.39 2.44 8.18
CA PRO A 152 -2.66 3.65 7.42
C PRO A 152 -1.36 4.36 7.08
N GLN A 153 -1.31 5.03 5.93
CA GLN A 153 -0.22 5.92 5.52
C GLN A 153 -0.80 7.10 4.75
N LEU A 154 -0.25 8.28 4.97
CA LEU A 154 -0.51 9.44 4.10
C LEU A 154 0.59 9.53 3.06
N ASP A 155 0.18 9.64 1.81
CA ASP A 155 1.05 9.78 0.66
C ASP A 155 0.46 10.82 -0.30
N ASN A 156 1.10 11.98 -0.38
CA ASN A 156 0.67 13.10 -1.24
C ASN A 156 -0.84 13.44 -1.12
N GLY A 157 -1.36 13.52 0.11
CA GLY A 157 -2.77 13.81 0.37
C GLY A 157 -3.73 12.63 0.20
N SER A 158 -3.24 11.47 -0.22
CA SER A 158 -3.98 10.22 -0.27
C SER A 158 -3.82 9.42 1.01
N LEU A 159 -4.87 8.74 1.45
CA LEU A 159 -4.80 7.75 2.52
C LEU A 159 -4.62 6.36 1.88
N VAL A 160 -3.50 5.73 2.16
CA VAL A 160 -3.23 4.35 1.76
C VAL A 160 -3.46 3.46 2.98
N ILE A 161 -4.38 2.50 2.85
CA ILE A 161 -4.69 1.53 3.90
C ILE A 161 -4.25 0.17 3.41
N VAL A 162 -3.27 -0.43 4.09
CA VAL A 162 -2.75 -1.75 3.73
C VAL A 162 -2.73 -2.70 4.92
N MET A 163 -2.76 -3.98 4.62
CA MET A 163 -2.70 -5.07 5.58
C MET A 163 -2.10 -6.32 4.94
N ASP A 164 -1.73 -7.30 5.74
CA ASP A 164 -1.34 -8.61 5.20
C ASP A 164 -2.51 -9.29 4.47
N ALA A 165 -2.19 -10.27 3.62
CA ALA A 165 -3.17 -10.92 2.76
C ALA A 165 -4.33 -11.58 3.52
N THR A 166 -4.05 -12.17 4.70
CA THR A 166 -5.06 -12.81 5.53
C THR A 166 -6.02 -11.77 6.09
N LYS A 167 -5.50 -10.67 6.61
CA LYS A 167 -6.29 -9.55 7.13
C LYS A 167 -7.10 -8.86 6.04
N PHE A 168 -6.54 -8.75 4.83
CA PHE A 168 -7.28 -8.22 3.69
C PHE A 168 -8.48 -9.11 3.34
N LYS A 169 -8.32 -10.43 3.33
CA LYS A 169 -9.43 -11.36 3.13
C LYS A 169 -10.50 -11.21 4.21
N GLU A 170 -10.10 -11.12 5.50
CA GLU A 170 -11.03 -10.89 6.62
C GLU A 170 -11.76 -9.55 6.49
N PHE A 171 -11.06 -8.47 6.11
CA PHE A 171 -11.67 -7.17 5.87
C PHE A 171 -12.72 -7.24 4.75
N MET A 172 -12.39 -7.86 3.63
CA MET A 172 -13.32 -8.03 2.51
C MET A 172 -14.56 -8.84 2.91
N GLN A 173 -14.41 -9.89 3.73
CA GLN A 173 -15.53 -10.63 4.29
C GLN A 173 -16.40 -9.77 5.22
N ASN A 174 -15.80 -8.96 6.08
CA ASN A 174 -16.52 -8.08 7.02
C ASN A 174 -17.37 -7.04 6.29
N ILE A 175 -16.92 -6.52 5.16
CA ILE A 175 -17.72 -5.63 4.34
C ILE A 175 -18.74 -6.38 3.46
N GLY A 176 -18.73 -7.71 3.44
CA GLY A 176 -19.72 -8.53 2.71
C GLY A 176 -19.32 -8.80 1.26
N ALA A 177 -18.05 -8.71 0.92
CA ALA A 177 -17.54 -9.09 -0.40
C ALA A 177 -17.37 -10.62 -0.51
N GLN A 178 -17.59 -11.17 -1.71
CA GLN A 178 -17.24 -12.55 -1.99
C GLN A 178 -15.73 -12.71 -2.10
N VAL A 179 -15.16 -13.68 -1.40
CA VAL A 179 -13.69 -13.84 -1.28
C VAL A 179 -13.14 -15.09 -1.96
N SER A 180 -13.98 -15.85 -2.66
CA SER A 180 -13.55 -17.08 -3.36
C SER A 180 -12.42 -16.82 -4.36
N GLN A 181 -12.53 -15.76 -5.14
CA GLN A 181 -11.52 -15.38 -6.14
C GLN A 181 -10.27 -14.71 -5.52
N LEU A 182 -10.37 -14.24 -4.27
CA LEU A 182 -9.26 -13.62 -3.55
C LEU A 182 -8.22 -14.68 -3.10
N SER A 183 -8.62 -15.95 -3.05
CA SER A 183 -7.73 -17.05 -2.62
C SER A 183 -6.45 -17.14 -3.45
N THR A 184 -6.53 -16.93 -4.75
CA THR A 184 -5.36 -16.93 -5.66
C THR A 184 -4.42 -15.75 -5.37
N VAL A 185 -4.98 -14.57 -5.13
CA VAL A 185 -4.20 -13.37 -4.74
C VAL A 185 -3.52 -13.60 -3.40
N VAL A 186 -4.26 -14.12 -2.41
CA VAL A 186 -3.73 -14.44 -1.08
C VAL A 186 -2.63 -15.50 -1.14
N ALA A 187 -2.80 -16.54 -1.96
CA ALA A 187 -1.79 -17.59 -2.14
C ALA A 187 -0.49 -17.04 -2.75
N ALA A 188 -0.61 -16.22 -3.80
CA ALA A 188 0.55 -15.57 -4.42
C ALA A 188 1.30 -14.65 -3.45
N MET A 189 0.58 -13.91 -2.62
CA MET A 189 1.18 -13.01 -1.65
C MET A 189 1.89 -13.70 -0.50
N LYS A 190 1.38 -14.86 -0.05
CA LYS A 190 2.03 -15.64 1.00
C LYS A 190 3.43 -16.13 0.61
N GLN A 191 3.72 -16.19 -0.68
CA GLN A 191 5.05 -16.54 -1.21
C GLN A 191 6.00 -15.32 -1.23
N MET A 192 5.49 -14.12 -0.97
CA MET A 192 6.25 -12.86 -1.03
C MET A 192 6.33 -12.27 0.37
N ASP A 193 7.44 -12.54 1.07
CA ASP A 193 7.65 -12.04 2.42
C ASP A 193 7.62 -10.51 2.50
N GLY A 194 6.96 -9.99 3.53
CA GLY A 194 6.84 -8.55 3.77
C GLY A 194 5.88 -7.80 2.82
N MET A 195 5.09 -8.49 2.00
CA MET A 195 4.09 -7.86 1.15
C MET A 195 2.80 -7.56 1.90
N LYS A 196 2.29 -6.35 1.73
CA LYS A 196 0.96 -5.93 2.18
C LYS A 196 0.14 -5.45 1.01
N ILE A 197 -1.17 -5.67 1.07
CA ILE A 197 -2.12 -5.17 0.08
C ILE A 197 -3.22 -4.34 0.73
N GLY A 198 -3.85 -3.52 -0.07
CA GLY A 198 -4.95 -2.68 0.37
C GLY A 198 -5.45 -1.77 -0.73
N VAL A 199 -5.77 -0.55 -0.35
CA VAL A 199 -6.40 0.43 -1.22
C VAL A 199 -5.78 1.81 -1.02
N ARG A 200 -5.72 2.59 -2.11
CA ARG A 200 -5.44 4.03 -2.11
C ARG A 200 -6.75 4.78 -2.17
N LEU A 201 -6.88 5.78 -1.35
CA LEU A 201 -8.08 6.58 -1.17
C LEU A 201 -7.72 8.07 -1.27
N THR A 202 -8.60 8.89 -1.82
CA THR A 202 -8.48 10.35 -1.79
C THR A 202 -9.57 10.96 -0.93
N LYS A 203 -9.25 12.04 -0.24
CA LYS A 203 -10.22 12.75 0.59
C LYS A 203 -11.27 13.42 -0.31
N GLN A 204 -12.52 13.32 0.09
CA GLN A 204 -13.64 14.00 -0.56
C GLN A 204 -13.72 15.45 -0.07
#